data_75d0a0a985579ea8943700b181dbacea
#
_entry.id   75d0a0a985579ea8943700b181dbacea
#
_cell.length_a   1.000
_cell.length_b   1.000
_cell.length_c   1.000
_cell.angle_alpha   90.00
_cell.angle_beta   90.00
_cell.angle_gamma   90.00
#
_symmetry.space_group_name_H-M   'P 1'
#
loop_
_entity.id
_entity.type
_entity.pdbx_description
1 polymer ?
#
loop_
_entity_poly.entity_id
_entity_poly.type
_entity_poly.pdbx_seq_one_letter_code
_entity_poly.pdbx_strand_id
1 'polypeptide(L)'
;PTFMPHTNSLNFSFTHNYKRVVKEFFSNFSLSANRMWSNSVMDMQIQNGNYLMTYVQHNTKSTNLNGRFWFSKGFYKHHFKTSCGITATYSDGEQYTGGKVLGYEYRSLTLSPSLTYSPSWAYISYNGEFIMSKSSFDNASLTSRFNWKQSLTLTSTIRKVDLSLSGLYYHNQL
;
A
#
# COMPACT_ATOMS: atom_id res chain seq x y z
N PRO A 1 -25.38 -5.08 34.31
CA PRO A 1 -23.98 -5.34 34.19
C PRO A 1 -23.45 -4.46 33.06
N THR A 2 -22.59 -3.50 33.40
CA THR A 2 -21.94 -2.61 32.43
C THR A 2 -20.95 -3.45 31.61
N PHE A 3 -21.29 -3.65 30.34
CA PHE A 3 -20.39 -4.26 29.36
C PHE A 3 -19.10 -3.41 29.24
N MET A 4 -17.96 -4.03 29.39
CA MET A 4 -16.67 -3.36 29.26
C MET A 4 -15.99 -3.83 27.95
N PRO A 5 -15.81 -2.95 26.94
CA PRO A 5 -15.08 -3.28 25.74
C PRO A 5 -13.65 -3.69 26.07
N HIS A 6 -13.20 -4.80 25.49
CA HIS A 6 -11.85 -5.31 25.66
C HIS A 6 -11.28 -5.76 24.32
N THR A 7 -10.04 -5.37 24.06
CA THR A 7 -9.34 -5.71 22.82
C THR A 7 -7.94 -6.22 23.15
N ASN A 8 -7.59 -7.36 22.59
CA ASN A 8 -6.23 -7.93 22.61
C ASN A 8 -5.63 -7.83 21.22
N SER A 9 -4.34 -7.56 21.13
CA SER A 9 -3.63 -7.54 19.87
C SER A 9 -2.28 -8.27 19.98
N LEU A 10 -1.94 -8.98 18.93
CA LEU A 10 -0.62 -9.58 18.73
C LEU A 10 0.01 -8.92 17.51
N ASN A 11 1.19 -8.31 17.71
CA ASN A 11 1.92 -7.64 16.65
C ASN A 11 3.27 -8.31 16.45
N PHE A 12 3.60 -8.60 15.22
CA PHE A 12 4.90 -9.07 14.78
C PHE A 12 5.44 -8.13 13.71
N SER A 13 6.72 -7.77 13.82
CA SER A 13 7.40 -7.01 12.79
C SER A 13 8.82 -7.52 12.59
N PHE A 14 9.24 -7.63 11.34
CA PHE A 14 10.59 -7.97 10.95
C PHE A 14 11.05 -7.02 9.86
N THR A 15 12.28 -6.52 9.98
CA THR A 15 12.88 -5.65 8.96
C THR A 15 14.32 -6.07 8.73
N HIS A 16 14.69 -6.24 7.48
CA HIS A 16 16.05 -6.53 7.05
C HIS A 16 16.52 -5.49 6.03
N ASN A 17 17.66 -4.88 6.29
CA ASN A 17 18.29 -3.91 5.42
C ASN A 17 19.62 -4.46 4.93
N TYR A 18 19.83 -4.46 3.64
CA TYR A 18 21.11 -4.77 3.03
C TYR A 18 21.64 -3.58 2.23
N LYS A 19 22.89 -3.21 2.49
CA LYS A 19 23.53 -2.06 1.87
C LYS A 19 24.94 -2.44 1.40
N ARG A 20 25.21 -2.24 0.12
CA ARG A 20 26.56 -2.41 -0.46
C ARG A 20 26.94 -1.16 -1.24
N VAL A 21 27.55 -0.20 -0.54
CA VAL A 21 27.81 1.15 -1.07
C VAL A 21 28.69 1.11 -2.32
N VAL A 22 29.78 0.34 -2.31
CA VAL A 22 30.73 0.22 -3.45
C VAL A 22 30.06 -0.28 -4.73
N LYS A 23 28.99 -1.07 -4.60
CA LYS A 23 28.20 -1.58 -5.73
C LYS A 23 26.94 -0.79 -5.96
N GLU A 24 26.71 0.29 -5.20
CA GLU A 24 25.46 1.08 -5.24
C GLU A 24 24.20 0.22 -5.17
N PHE A 25 24.25 -0.86 -4.40
CA PHE A 25 23.13 -1.76 -4.23
C PHE A 25 22.56 -1.63 -2.82
N PHE A 26 21.26 -1.40 -2.77
CA PHE A 26 20.49 -1.27 -1.53
C PHE A 26 19.25 -2.13 -1.64
N SER A 27 18.91 -2.85 -0.59
CA SER A 27 17.62 -3.52 -0.49
C SER A 27 17.10 -3.46 0.94
N ASN A 28 15.78 -3.41 1.03
CA ASN A 28 15.03 -3.45 2.27
C ASN A 28 13.92 -4.49 2.11
N PHE A 29 13.78 -5.34 3.12
CA PHE A 29 12.65 -6.24 3.28
C PHE A 29 12.00 -5.98 4.61
N SER A 30 10.69 -5.81 4.64
CA SER A 30 9.91 -5.71 5.87
C SER A 30 8.66 -6.60 5.80
N LEU A 31 8.36 -7.23 6.92
CA LEU A 31 7.17 -8.02 7.14
C LEU A 31 6.54 -7.57 8.43
N SER A 32 5.24 -7.30 8.40
CA SER A 32 4.45 -7.03 9.59
C SER A 32 3.18 -7.86 9.59
N ALA A 33 2.83 -8.36 10.76
CA ALA A 33 1.61 -9.09 11.01
C ALA A 33 0.96 -8.52 12.28
N ASN A 34 -0.32 -8.23 12.19
CA ASN A 34 -1.14 -7.83 13.32
C ASN A 34 -2.35 -8.73 13.36
N ARG A 35 -2.67 -9.27 14.51
CA ARG A 35 -3.92 -9.98 14.77
C ARG A 35 -4.58 -9.39 15.99
N MET A 36 -5.85 -9.06 15.88
CA MET A 36 -6.64 -8.42 16.92
C MET A 36 -7.88 -9.23 17.22
N TRP A 37 -8.22 -9.32 18.48
CA TRP A 37 -9.45 -9.92 19.01
C TRP A 37 -10.15 -8.90 19.87
N SER A 38 -11.42 -8.69 19.64
CA SER A 38 -12.25 -7.79 20.46
C SER A 38 -13.53 -8.50 20.87
N ASN A 39 -13.99 -8.22 22.07
CA ASN A 39 -15.31 -8.65 22.57
C ASN A 39 -16.41 -7.63 22.24
N SER A 40 -16.07 -6.60 21.49
CA SER A 40 -16.99 -5.54 21.11
C SER A 40 -16.76 -5.08 19.68
N VAL A 41 -17.80 -4.61 19.08
CA VAL A 41 -17.78 -3.96 17.77
C VAL A 41 -18.55 -2.65 17.86
N MET A 42 -18.07 -1.64 17.11
CA MET A 42 -18.75 -0.37 17.03
C MET A 42 -19.88 -0.45 16.00
N ASP A 43 -21.10 -0.14 16.42
CA ASP A 43 -22.26 0.06 15.55
C ASP A 43 -22.47 1.55 15.33
N MET A 44 -22.54 1.95 14.06
CA MET A 44 -22.79 3.33 13.67
C MET A 44 -24.16 3.41 13.02
N GLN A 45 -25.07 4.13 13.66
CA GLN A 45 -26.43 4.35 13.17
C GLN A 45 -26.63 5.84 12.87
N ILE A 46 -27.42 6.13 11.83
CA ILE A 46 -27.83 7.50 11.52
C ILE A 46 -29.26 7.66 12.05
N GLN A 47 -29.42 8.49 13.08
CA GLN A 47 -30.74 8.84 13.63
C GLN A 47 -30.93 10.36 13.53
N ASN A 48 -32.01 10.78 12.88
CA ASN A 48 -32.37 12.21 12.72
C ASN A 48 -31.21 13.10 12.18
N GLY A 49 -30.38 12.56 11.25
CA GLY A 49 -29.23 13.27 10.70
C GLY A 49 -27.98 13.29 11.59
N ASN A 50 -28.03 12.71 12.77
CA ASN A 50 -26.89 12.58 13.66
C ASN A 50 -26.31 11.15 13.63
N TYR A 51 -24.99 11.04 13.77
CA TYR A 51 -24.31 9.76 13.92
C TYR A 51 -24.35 9.33 15.37
N LEU A 52 -25.01 8.20 15.64
CA LEU A 52 -24.98 7.54 16.93
C LEU A 52 -24.00 6.37 16.86
N MET A 53 -22.96 6.43 17.69
CA MET A 53 -21.96 5.35 17.82
C MET A 53 -22.22 4.60 19.12
N THR A 54 -22.47 3.31 19.03
CA THR A 54 -22.65 2.42 20.18
C THR A 54 -21.75 1.23 20.10
N TYR A 55 -21.32 0.69 21.24
CA TYR A 55 -20.59 -0.56 21.28
C TYR A 55 -21.55 -1.71 21.51
N VAL A 56 -21.49 -2.70 20.63
CA VAL A 56 -22.27 -3.94 20.73
C VAL A 56 -21.34 -5.06 21.17
N GLN A 57 -21.79 -5.87 22.11
CA GLN A 57 -21.03 -7.04 22.54
C GLN A 57 -21.04 -8.10 21.44
N HIS A 58 -19.91 -8.26 20.77
CA HIS A 58 -19.71 -9.27 19.75
C HIS A 58 -18.22 -9.60 19.66
N ASN A 59 -17.88 -10.88 19.64
CA ASN A 59 -16.50 -11.31 19.49
C ASN A 59 -16.09 -11.19 18.03
N THR A 60 -15.15 -10.30 17.74
CA THR A 60 -14.59 -10.09 16.41
C THR A 60 -13.12 -10.46 16.35
N LYS A 61 -12.68 -10.81 15.16
CA LYS A 61 -11.26 -11.07 14.85
C LYS A 61 -10.89 -10.28 13.62
N SER A 62 -9.69 -9.73 13.61
CA SER A 62 -9.11 -9.15 12.40
C SER A 62 -7.64 -9.52 12.29
N THR A 63 -7.19 -9.68 11.04
CA THR A 63 -5.80 -10.00 10.72
C THR A 63 -5.34 -9.03 9.66
N ASN A 64 -4.14 -8.46 9.84
CA ASN A 64 -3.49 -7.63 8.85
C ASN A 64 -2.07 -8.14 8.64
N LEU A 65 -1.74 -8.47 7.40
CA LEU A 65 -0.39 -8.87 6.98
C LEU A 65 0.09 -7.87 5.95
N ASN A 66 1.32 -7.39 6.09
CA ASN A 66 1.94 -6.51 5.13
C ASN A 66 3.39 -6.95 4.90
N GLY A 67 3.72 -7.22 3.64
CA GLY A 67 5.07 -7.52 3.21
C GLY A 67 5.53 -6.46 2.22
N ARG A 68 6.72 -5.90 2.42
CA ARG A 68 7.35 -4.95 1.52
C ARG A 68 8.76 -5.42 1.20
N PHE A 69 9.08 -5.44 -0.08
CA PHE A 69 10.43 -5.59 -0.58
C PHE A 69 10.76 -4.40 -1.49
N TRP A 70 11.90 -3.80 -1.28
CA TRP A 70 12.39 -2.71 -2.12
C TRP A 70 13.86 -2.94 -2.40
N PHE A 71 14.27 -2.69 -3.63
CA PHE A 71 15.68 -2.65 -3.98
C PHE A 71 16.00 -1.48 -4.91
N SER A 72 17.26 -1.07 -4.89
CA SER A 72 17.80 -0.04 -5.76
C SER A 72 19.22 -0.43 -6.18
N LYS A 73 19.50 -0.24 -7.44
CA LYS A 73 20.81 -0.48 -8.05
C LYS A 73 21.24 0.71 -8.90
N GLY A 74 22.37 1.29 -8.56
CA GLY A 74 23.05 2.30 -9.35
C GLY A 74 24.10 1.69 -10.29
N PHE A 75 24.29 2.32 -11.44
CA PHE A 75 25.31 2.02 -12.45
C PHE A 75 26.04 3.31 -12.79
N TYR A 76 26.91 3.73 -11.88
CA TYR A 76 27.59 5.03 -11.93
C TYR A 76 28.24 5.33 -13.30
N LYS A 77 28.95 4.36 -13.87
CA LYS A 77 29.61 4.52 -15.18
C LYS A 77 28.63 4.81 -16.33
N HIS A 78 27.37 4.45 -16.17
CA HIS A 78 26.33 4.62 -17.20
C HIS A 78 25.33 5.71 -16.83
N HIS A 79 25.53 6.43 -15.73
CA HIS A 79 24.61 7.46 -15.23
C HIS A 79 23.16 6.95 -15.04
N PHE A 80 23.04 5.69 -14.65
CA PHE A 80 21.77 4.98 -14.60
C PHE A 80 21.49 4.44 -13.21
N LYS A 81 20.26 4.55 -12.77
CA LYS A 81 19.77 3.97 -11.52
C LYS A 81 18.42 3.33 -11.75
N THR A 82 18.23 2.12 -11.23
CA THR A 82 16.93 1.45 -11.21
C THR A 82 16.56 1.11 -9.79
N SER A 83 15.27 1.16 -9.50
CA SER A 83 14.71 0.65 -8.25
C SER A 83 13.36 -0.02 -8.51
N CYS A 84 12.98 -0.92 -7.62
CA CYS A 84 11.69 -1.54 -7.66
C CYS A 84 11.20 -1.82 -6.25
N GLY A 85 9.97 -1.44 -5.98
CA GLY A 85 9.23 -1.76 -4.76
C GLY A 85 8.14 -2.78 -5.05
N ILE A 86 7.98 -3.75 -4.16
CA ILE A 86 6.88 -4.72 -4.16
C ILE A 86 6.24 -4.65 -2.80
N THR A 87 4.93 -4.42 -2.74
CA THR A 87 4.17 -4.43 -1.49
C THR A 87 2.99 -5.39 -1.64
N ALA A 88 2.88 -6.34 -0.72
CA ALA A 88 1.77 -7.26 -0.63
C ALA A 88 1.02 -7.00 0.67
N THR A 89 -0.29 -6.84 0.60
CA THR A 89 -1.15 -6.61 1.76
C THR A 89 -2.29 -7.61 1.77
N TYR A 90 -2.55 -8.18 2.93
CA TYR A 90 -3.71 -8.99 3.24
C TYR A 90 -4.37 -8.43 4.48
N SER A 91 -5.68 -8.24 4.43
CA SER A 91 -6.49 -7.83 5.58
C SER A 91 -7.80 -8.60 5.57
N ASP A 92 -8.15 -9.19 6.69
CA ASP A 92 -9.45 -9.79 6.94
C ASP A 92 -9.99 -9.34 8.28
N GLY A 93 -11.31 -9.33 8.39
CA GLY A 93 -11.96 -8.95 9.64
C GLY A 93 -13.48 -8.95 9.52
N GLU A 94 -14.11 -8.49 10.58
CA GLU A 94 -15.55 -8.38 10.72
C GLU A 94 -15.92 -6.93 11.02
N GLN A 95 -17.01 -6.49 10.40
CA GLN A 95 -17.61 -5.18 10.61
C GLN A 95 -19.08 -5.35 10.97
N TYR A 96 -19.56 -4.53 11.90
CA TYR A 96 -20.97 -4.51 12.28
C TYR A 96 -21.67 -3.34 11.59
N THR A 97 -22.72 -3.63 10.85
CA THR A 97 -23.48 -2.61 10.12
C THR A 97 -24.94 -3.00 10.05
N GLY A 98 -25.85 -2.10 10.48
CA GLY A 98 -27.30 -2.33 10.40
C GLY A 98 -27.77 -3.57 11.16
N GLY A 99 -27.19 -3.89 12.30
CA GLY A 99 -27.59 -5.04 13.12
C GLY A 99 -27.00 -6.39 12.67
N LYS A 100 -26.11 -6.39 11.67
CA LYS A 100 -25.47 -7.61 11.13
C LYS A 100 -23.96 -7.52 11.20
N VAL A 101 -23.33 -8.66 11.43
CA VAL A 101 -21.88 -8.82 11.32
C VAL A 101 -21.56 -9.23 9.90
N LEU A 102 -20.72 -8.47 9.23
CA LEU A 102 -20.31 -8.67 7.85
C LEU A 102 -18.81 -8.91 7.80
N GLY A 103 -18.39 -10.02 7.21
CA GLY A 103 -16.97 -10.30 6.96
C GLY A 103 -16.45 -9.47 5.80
N TYR A 104 -15.20 -9.00 5.90
CA TYR A 104 -14.49 -8.40 4.78
C TYR A 104 -13.14 -9.08 4.59
N GLU A 105 -12.71 -9.14 3.36
CA GLU A 105 -11.38 -9.58 2.96
C GLU A 105 -10.82 -8.64 1.89
N TYR A 106 -9.57 -8.23 2.07
CA TYR A 106 -8.85 -7.40 1.12
C TYR A 106 -7.47 -7.97 0.88
N ARG A 107 -7.09 -8.07 -0.40
CA ARG A 107 -5.75 -8.46 -0.85
C ARG A 107 -5.26 -7.46 -1.87
N SER A 108 -4.01 -7.03 -1.77
CA SER A 108 -3.41 -6.21 -2.80
C SER A 108 -1.95 -6.57 -3.03
N LEU A 109 -1.52 -6.38 -4.26
CA LEU A 109 -0.14 -6.43 -4.69
C LEU A 109 0.17 -5.15 -5.46
N THR A 110 1.15 -4.40 -4.98
CA THR A 110 1.64 -3.19 -5.64
C THR A 110 3.06 -3.41 -6.11
N LEU A 111 3.32 -3.09 -7.38
CA LEU A 111 4.64 -3.07 -8.00
C LEU A 111 4.98 -1.63 -8.39
N SER A 112 6.13 -1.13 -7.92
CA SER A 112 6.55 0.27 -8.12
C SER A 112 7.97 0.31 -8.72
N PRO A 113 8.12 0.10 -10.05
CA PRO A 113 9.39 0.25 -10.74
C PRO A 113 9.74 1.74 -10.93
N SER A 114 11.02 2.06 -10.80
CA SER A 114 11.54 3.38 -11.09
C SER A 114 12.89 3.26 -11.81
N LEU A 115 13.10 4.18 -12.74
CA LEU A 115 14.25 4.22 -13.61
C LEU A 115 14.71 5.67 -13.77
N THR A 116 15.97 5.93 -13.49
CA THR A 116 16.56 7.25 -13.65
C THR A 116 17.82 7.14 -14.51
N TYR A 117 17.89 7.98 -15.52
CA TYR A 117 19.08 8.17 -16.37
C TYR A 117 19.46 9.64 -16.33
N SER A 118 20.69 9.93 -15.89
CA SER A 118 21.14 11.30 -15.62
C SER A 118 22.52 11.57 -16.22
N PRO A 119 22.67 11.60 -17.57
CA PRO A 119 23.88 12.07 -18.21
C PRO A 119 24.09 13.57 -17.94
N SER A 120 25.27 14.10 -18.28
CA SER A 120 25.62 15.51 -18.02
C SER A 120 24.68 16.54 -18.66
N TRP A 121 23.94 16.16 -19.70
CA TRP A 121 23.09 17.04 -20.50
C TRP A 121 21.59 16.90 -20.21
N ALA A 122 21.16 15.83 -19.49
CA ALA A 122 19.74 15.62 -19.23
C ALA A 122 19.52 14.82 -17.94
N TYR A 123 18.30 14.91 -17.44
CA TYR A 123 17.75 14.05 -16.41
C TYR A 123 16.45 13.43 -16.92
N ILE A 124 16.40 12.12 -16.96
CA ILE A 124 15.22 11.34 -17.38
C ILE A 124 14.81 10.45 -16.24
N SER A 125 13.57 10.57 -15.80
CA SER A 125 13.00 9.75 -14.73
C SER A 125 11.69 9.12 -15.16
N TYR A 126 11.61 7.81 -15.05
CA TYR A 126 10.39 7.04 -15.19
C TYR A 126 9.99 6.45 -13.84
N ASN A 127 8.72 6.57 -13.48
CA ASN A 127 8.13 5.92 -12.30
C ASN A 127 6.83 5.24 -12.72
N GLY A 128 6.70 3.97 -12.37
CA GLY A 128 5.50 3.18 -12.54
C GLY A 128 4.91 2.78 -11.20
N GLU A 129 3.60 2.61 -11.16
CA GLU A 129 2.88 2.01 -10.05
C GLU A 129 1.76 1.14 -10.61
N PHE A 130 1.79 -0.14 -10.31
CA PHE A 130 0.83 -1.13 -10.74
C PHE A 130 0.19 -1.77 -9.52
N ILE A 131 -1.11 -1.64 -9.38
CA ILE A 131 -1.86 -2.12 -8.21
C ILE A 131 -2.87 -3.15 -8.68
N MET A 132 -2.71 -4.38 -8.21
CA MET A 132 -3.70 -5.43 -8.32
C MET A 132 -4.36 -5.59 -6.96
N SER A 133 -5.67 -5.47 -6.87
CA SER A 133 -6.40 -5.67 -5.62
C SER A 133 -7.62 -6.56 -5.82
N LYS A 134 -7.96 -7.28 -4.76
CA LYS A 134 -9.18 -8.08 -4.65
C LYS A 134 -9.82 -7.79 -3.33
N SER A 135 -11.12 -7.57 -3.33
CA SER A 135 -11.90 -7.36 -2.12
C SER A 135 -13.19 -8.16 -2.16
N SER A 136 -13.58 -8.73 -1.04
CA SER A 136 -14.89 -9.31 -0.82
C SER A 136 -15.53 -8.70 0.41
N PHE A 137 -16.82 -8.68 0.42
CA PHE A 137 -17.62 -8.19 1.52
C PHE A 137 -18.85 -9.12 1.68
N ASP A 138 -19.07 -9.63 2.89
CA ASP A 138 -20.17 -10.53 3.25
C ASP A 138 -20.31 -11.75 2.31
N ASN A 139 -19.18 -12.45 2.06
CA ASN A 139 -19.10 -13.60 1.15
C ASN A 139 -19.52 -13.31 -0.31
N ALA A 140 -19.69 -12.05 -0.69
CA ALA A 140 -19.83 -11.68 -2.08
C ALA A 140 -18.55 -12.03 -2.86
N SER A 141 -18.66 -12.30 -4.14
CA SER A 141 -17.53 -12.64 -4.99
C SER A 141 -16.43 -11.57 -4.93
N LEU A 142 -15.18 -12.02 -4.87
CA LEU A 142 -14.01 -11.13 -4.88
C LEU A 142 -14.01 -10.22 -6.11
N THR A 143 -14.21 -8.92 -5.89
CA THR A 143 -14.04 -7.93 -6.96
C THR A 143 -12.55 -7.72 -7.20
N SER A 144 -12.11 -7.98 -8.43
CA SER A 144 -10.72 -7.78 -8.85
C SER A 144 -10.59 -6.44 -9.56
N ARG A 145 -9.59 -5.65 -9.19
CA ARG A 145 -9.29 -4.36 -9.81
C ARG A 145 -7.81 -4.29 -10.17
N PHE A 146 -7.53 -3.71 -11.32
CA PHE A 146 -6.19 -3.42 -11.77
C PHE A 146 -6.06 -1.93 -12.11
N ASN A 147 -5.21 -1.25 -11.39
CA ASN A 147 -4.93 0.17 -11.59
C ASN A 147 -3.44 0.35 -11.90
N TRP A 148 -3.13 1.24 -12.81
CA TRP A 148 -1.76 1.58 -13.11
C TRP A 148 -1.58 3.08 -13.28
N LYS A 149 -0.43 3.57 -12.85
CA LYS A 149 0.01 4.94 -12.99
C LYS A 149 1.43 4.93 -13.53
N GLN A 150 1.70 5.78 -14.50
CA GLN A 150 3.04 5.96 -15.05
C GLN A 150 3.35 7.44 -15.16
N SER A 151 4.57 7.80 -14.81
CA SER A 151 5.07 9.16 -15.00
C SER A 151 6.43 9.12 -15.67
N LEU A 152 6.62 10.03 -16.62
CA LEU A 152 7.88 10.28 -17.27
C LEU A 152 8.22 11.75 -17.11
N THR A 153 9.43 12.04 -16.67
CA THR A 153 9.97 13.40 -16.57
C THR A 153 11.28 13.46 -17.32
N LEU A 154 11.40 14.45 -18.18
CA LEU A 154 12.61 14.81 -18.90
C LEU A 154 12.98 16.25 -18.55
N THR A 155 14.20 16.47 -18.05
CA THR A 155 14.75 17.80 -17.83
C THR A 155 16.09 17.90 -18.55
N SER A 156 16.35 19.00 -19.22
CA SER A 156 17.62 19.23 -19.92
C SER A 156 17.97 20.71 -19.85
N THR A 157 19.23 21.00 -19.59
CA THR A 157 19.80 22.35 -19.67
C THR A 157 20.61 22.49 -20.93
N ILE A 158 20.12 23.25 -21.90
CA ILE A 158 20.79 23.54 -23.16
C ILE A 158 21.29 24.96 -23.12
N ARG A 159 22.61 25.15 -23.00
CA ARG A 159 23.27 26.43 -22.79
C ARG A 159 22.79 27.12 -21.51
N LYS A 160 21.88 28.12 -21.62
CA LYS A 160 21.29 28.89 -20.48
C LYS A 160 19.77 28.70 -20.38
N VAL A 161 19.22 27.71 -21.07
CA VAL A 161 17.78 27.45 -21.11
C VAL A 161 17.51 26.09 -20.48
N ASP A 162 16.69 26.08 -19.45
CA ASP A 162 16.18 24.89 -18.81
C ASP A 162 14.87 24.48 -19.46
N LEU A 163 14.83 23.26 -19.96
CA LEU A 163 13.63 22.65 -20.53
C LEU A 163 13.18 21.53 -19.63
N SER A 164 11.89 21.51 -19.29
CA SER A 164 11.27 20.43 -18.54
C SER A 164 10.00 19.96 -19.23
N LEU A 165 9.90 18.66 -19.44
CA LEU A 165 8.73 17.99 -19.98
C LEU A 165 8.31 16.89 -19.00
N SER A 166 7.03 16.86 -18.60
CA SER A 166 6.48 15.79 -17.78
C SER A 166 5.20 15.24 -18.39
N GLY A 167 5.07 13.92 -18.37
CA GLY A 167 3.88 13.20 -18.78
C GLY A 167 3.39 12.30 -17.64
N LEU A 168 2.07 12.22 -17.47
CA LEU A 168 1.42 11.38 -16.47
C LEU A 168 0.27 10.62 -17.13
N TYR A 169 0.28 9.31 -16.93
CA TYR A 169 -0.77 8.43 -17.42
C TYR A 169 -1.41 7.66 -16.27
N TYR A 170 -2.73 7.62 -16.26
CA TYR A 170 -3.53 6.84 -15.32
C TYR A 170 -4.47 5.90 -16.06
N HIS A 171 -4.57 4.68 -15.57
CA HIS A 171 -5.63 3.75 -15.91
C HIS A 171 -6.24 3.19 -14.63
N ASN A 172 -7.53 3.41 -14.45
CA ASN A 172 -8.30 2.87 -13.35
C ASN A 172 -9.37 1.93 -13.91
N GLN A 173 -9.37 0.72 -13.42
CA GLN A 173 -10.47 -0.22 -13.67
C GLN A 173 -11.54 0.03 -12.61
N LEU A 174 -12.68 0.59 -13.02
CA LEU A 174 -13.85 0.86 -12.17
C LEU A 174 -14.64 -0.43 -11.89
#